data_f6f17efd838647235161b4a0271f9551
#
_entry.id   f6f17efd838647235161b4a0271f9551
#
_cell.length_a   1.000
_cell.length_b   1.000
_cell.length_c   1.000
_cell.angle_alpha   90.00
_cell.angle_beta   90.00
_cell.angle_gamma   90.00
#
_symmetry.space_group_name_H-M   'P 1'
#
loop_
_entity.id
_entity.type
_entity.pdbx_description
1 polymer ?
#
loop_
_entity_poly.entity_id
_entity_poly.type
_entity_poly.pdbx_seq_one_letter_code
_entity_poly.pdbx_strand_id
1 'polypeptide(L)'
;MIQLITLTRYEIKYNPPPQHPRKSVDALRLLYCVPDGEERRVLTERLFAAYWVENLDVTNTSTLLDIAKKSGIASASNLNANSFANVQARRELEAATAEAIERGAFGVPGFWLPSVQWIDVNGEARTGRYFWGQDRMHFVEASLISLQSGSQWSGVPGLASLMPRCIPYSKAALMRKVKLEFWYDFSSPWAFLGYTQLARLQRTFGKNLEIVMKPFLLGILFREIGAPNMPMLATSPTKAVWSRQDHADWTAYWNAVNISEGGSDEQIAFHWADVFPIRTPTVLRVAIVEPATVPLLCMSLIETGTVCY
;
A
#
# COMPACT_ATOMS: atom_id res chain seq x y z
N MET A 1 6.91 -11.45 -4.45
CA MET A 1 8.05 -10.76 -5.11
C MET A 1 8.38 -9.42 -4.46
N ILE A 2 7.44 -8.47 -4.32
CA ILE A 2 7.69 -7.16 -3.68
C ILE A 2 8.23 -7.31 -2.26
N GLN A 3 7.67 -8.20 -1.46
CA GLN A 3 8.11 -8.48 -0.09
C GLN A 3 9.58 -8.94 -0.02
N LEU A 4 10.02 -9.82 -0.91
CA LEU A 4 11.41 -10.27 -0.98
C LEU A 4 12.38 -9.13 -1.30
N ILE A 5 12.03 -8.26 -2.24
CA ILE A 5 12.85 -7.10 -2.62
C ILE A 5 13.00 -6.16 -1.42
N THR A 6 11.92 -5.88 -0.68
CA THR A 6 11.95 -5.04 0.51
C THR A 6 12.82 -5.64 1.61
N LEU A 7 12.67 -6.93 1.88
CA LEU A 7 13.45 -7.65 2.89
C LEU A 7 14.94 -7.62 2.59
N THR A 8 15.32 -7.88 1.33
CA THR A 8 16.71 -7.84 0.90
C THR A 8 17.29 -6.43 1.00
N ARG A 9 16.51 -5.40 0.60
CA ARG A 9 16.96 -4.00 0.63
C ARG A 9 17.27 -3.52 2.05
N TYR A 10 16.47 -3.91 3.02
CA TYR A 10 16.60 -3.48 4.42
C TYR A 10 17.29 -4.52 5.31
N GLU A 11 17.85 -5.57 4.71
CA GLU A 11 18.54 -6.67 5.41
C GLU A 11 17.71 -7.31 6.53
N ILE A 12 16.38 -7.35 6.33
CA ILE A 12 15.46 -7.92 7.30
C ILE A 12 15.54 -9.44 7.25
N LYS A 13 15.84 -10.04 8.37
CA LYS A 13 15.78 -11.51 8.50
C LYS A 13 14.34 -11.98 8.37
N TYR A 14 14.11 -12.98 7.54
CA TYR A 14 12.77 -13.49 7.23
C TYR A 14 12.80 -14.97 6.92
N ASN A 15 12.06 -15.74 7.71
CA ASN A 15 11.90 -17.18 7.56
C ASN A 15 10.47 -17.56 7.95
N PRO A 16 9.49 -17.36 7.07
CA PRO A 16 8.08 -17.57 7.38
C PRO A 16 7.78 -19.03 7.70
N PRO A 17 6.87 -19.28 8.65
CA PRO A 17 6.48 -20.65 8.97
C PRO A 17 5.78 -21.32 7.78
N PRO A 18 6.08 -22.61 7.51
CA PRO A 18 5.46 -23.35 6.39
C PRO A 18 3.93 -23.39 6.45
N GLN A 19 3.35 -23.34 7.66
CA GLN A 19 1.90 -23.37 7.87
C GLN A 19 1.32 -21.96 8.11
N HIS A 20 1.85 -20.93 7.45
CA HIS A 20 1.23 -19.61 7.49
C HIS A 20 -0.09 -19.60 6.68
N PRO A 21 -1.19 -18.95 7.18
CA PRO A 21 -1.32 -18.22 8.45
C PRO A 21 -1.61 -19.15 9.64
N ARG A 22 -1.09 -18.79 10.82
CA ARG A 22 -1.38 -19.45 12.10
C ARG A 22 -2.27 -18.57 12.97
N LYS A 23 -3.02 -19.18 13.89
CA LYS A 23 -3.80 -18.45 14.90
C LYS A 23 -2.89 -17.61 15.77
N SER A 24 -3.18 -16.32 15.92
CA SER A 24 -2.41 -15.35 16.73
C SER A 24 -3.17 -14.85 17.96
N VAL A 25 -4.39 -15.32 18.19
CA VAL A 25 -5.27 -14.80 19.26
C VAL A 25 -4.63 -14.88 20.64
N ASP A 26 -4.02 -16.02 20.97
CA ASP A 26 -3.40 -16.20 22.29
C ASP A 26 -2.11 -15.35 22.43
N ALA A 27 -1.34 -15.19 21.36
CA ALA A 27 -0.20 -14.27 21.34
C ALA A 27 -0.65 -12.81 21.58
N LEU A 28 -1.74 -12.39 20.93
CA LEU A 28 -2.31 -11.05 21.11
C LEU A 28 -2.88 -10.85 22.51
N ARG A 29 -3.60 -11.85 23.07
CA ARG A 29 -4.09 -11.80 24.45
C ARG A 29 -2.94 -11.67 25.45
N LEU A 30 -1.85 -12.40 25.24
CA LEU A 30 -0.69 -12.34 26.12
C LEU A 30 -0.09 -10.92 26.18
N LEU A 31 -0.10 -10.17 25.07
CA LEU A 31 0.32 -8.77 25.03
C LEU A 31 -0.53 -7.88 25.95
N TYR A 32 -1.83 -8.15 26.07
CA TYR A 32 -2.72 -7.43 26.99
C TYR A 32 -2.61 -7.87 28.46
N CYS A 33 -1.86 -8.94 28.73
CA CYS A 33 -1.49 -9.31 30.12
C CYS A 33 -0.21 -8.60 30.60
N VAL A 34 0.45 -7.85 29.71
CA VAL A 34 1.68 -7.11 29.98
C VAL A 34 1.36 -5.61 30.04
N PRO A 35 1.95 -4.84 30.97
CA PRO A 35 1.75 -3.39 31.04
C PRO A 35 2.00 -2.73 29.68
N ASP A 36 1.22 -1.70 29.37
CA ASP A 36 1.44 -0.90 28.17
C ASP A 36 2.79 -0.16 28.23
N GLY A 37 3.34 0.15 27.07
CA GLY A 37 4.64 0.80 26.95
C GLY A 37 5.78 -0.16 26.61
N GLU A 38 6.92 0.01 27.27
CA GLU A 38 8.16 -0.65 26.86
C GLU A 38 8.11 -2.19 26.95
N GLU A 39 7.52 -2.76 28.00
CA GLU A 39 7.44 -4.20 28.13
C GLU A 39 6.57 -4.85 27.05
N ARG A 40 5.40 -4.22 26.74
CA ARG A 40 4.54 -4.68 25.66
C ARG A 40 5.24 -4.56 24.31
N ARG A 41 5.99 -3.47 24.07
CA ARG A 41 6.80 -3.27 22.87
C ARG A 41 7.84 -4.39 22.71
N VAL A 42 8.63 -4.65 23.76
CA VAL A 42 9.66 -5.70 23.74
C VAL A 42 9.06 -7.08 23.48
N LEU A 43 7.95 -7.41 24.13
CA LEU A 43 7.28 -8.69 23.90
C LEU A 43 6.71 -8.78 22.46
N THR A 44 6.18 -7.68 21.92
CA THR A 44 5.70 -7.63 20.51
C THR A 44 6.84 -7.92 19.54
N GLU A 45 8.00 -7.30 19.72
CA GLU A 45 9.18 -7.53 18.89
C GLU A 45 9.64 -8.99 18.95
N ARG A 46 9.64 -9.57 20.16
CA ARG A 46 10.01 -10.98 20.35
C ARG A 46 9.01 -11.95 19.70
N LEU A 47 7.73 -11.65 19.76
CA LEU A 47 6.68 -12.45 19.07
C LEU A 47 6.80 -12.36 17.55
N PHE A 48 7.11 -11.18 17.00
CA PHE A 48 7.39 -11.05 15.57
C PHE A 48 8.63 -11.84 15.15
N ALA A 49 9.73 -11.75 15.92
CA ALA A 49 10.95 -12.52 15.66
C ALA A 49 10.68 -14.03 15.73
N ALA A 50 9.99 -14.48 16.77
CA ALA A 50 9.61 -15.88 16.94
C ALA A 50 8.82 -16.43 15.75
N TYR A 51 7.85 -15.66 15.25
CA TYR A 51 7.01 -16.09 14.13
C TYR A 51 7.72 -15.99 12.77
N TRP A 52 8.33 -14.83 12.46
CA TRP A 52 8.81 -14.51 11.12
C TRP A 52 10.28 -14.83 10.86
N VAL A 53 11.06 -15.07 11.93
CA VAL A 53 12.51 -15.34 11.82
C VAL A 53 12.87 -16.71 12.36
N GLU A 54 12.36 -17.06 13.56
CA GLU A 54 12.70 -18.29 14.26
C GLU A 54 11.76 -19.45 13.93
N ASN A 55 10.65 -19.16 13.26
CA ASN A 55 9.63 -20.13 12.87
C ASN A 55 9.05 -20.95 14.03
N LEU A 56 8.90 -20.30 15.21
CA LEU A 56 8.32 -20.93 16.39
C LEU A 56 6.81 -21.04 16.27
N ASP A 57 6.23 -22.04 16.92
CA ASP A 57 4.79 -22.22 16.95
C ASP A 57 4.11 -21.30 17.99
N VAL A 58 3.68 -20.12 17.53
CA VAL A 58 2.97 -19.13 18.36
C VAL A 58 1.49 -19.52 18.65
N THR A 59 1.02 -20.68 18.19
CA THR A 59 -0.29 -21.21 18.59
C THR A 59 -0.21 -22.03 19.88
N ASN A 60 0.99 -22.40 20.29
CA ASN A 60 1.24 -23.18 21.49
C ASN A 60 1.50 -22.27 22.70
N THR A 61 0.68 -22.39 23.72
CA THR A 61 0.73 -21.55 24.92
C THR A 61 2.04 -21.70 25.72
N SER A 62 2.62 -22.90 25.75
CA SER A 62 3.94 -23.10 26.41
C SER A 62 5.04 -22.38 25.66
N THR A 63 5.02 -22.42 24.32
CA THR A 63 5.98 -21.65 23.47
C THR A 63 5.83 -20.15 23.72
N LEU A 64 4.59 -19.63 23.80
CA LEU A 64 4.35 -18.21 24.08
C LEU A 64 4.89 -17.78 25.45
N LEU A 65 4.70 -18.59 26.50
CA LEU A 65 5.26 -18.31 27.81
C LEU A 65 6.80 -18.35 27.81
N ASP A 66 7.40 -19.26 27.07
CA ASP A 66 8.87 -19.34 26.95
C ASP A 66 9.43 -18.12 26.18
N ILE A 67 8.73 -17.64 25.14
CA ILE A 67 9.08 -16.40 24.43
C ILE A 67 9.03 -15.21 25.41
N ALA A 68 7.96 -15.10 26.20
CA ALA A 68 7.81 -14.03 27.17
C ALA A 68 8.92 -14.07 28.26
N LYS A 69 9.23 -15.22 28.80
CA LYS A 69 10.34 -15.39 29.77
C LYS A 69 11.69 -14.97 29.18
N LYS A 70 11.95 -15.37 27.93
CA LYS A 70 13.19 -15.05 27.21
C LYS A 70 13.30 -13.61 26.78
N SER A 71 12.18 -12.86 26.77
CA SER A 71 12.17 -11.43 26.38
C SER A 71 12.85 -10.53 27.42
N GLY A 72 12.99 -10.99 28.66
CA GLY A 72 13.60 -10.22 29.75
C GLY A 72 12.70 -9.16 30.37
N ILE A 73 11.40 -9.11 30.05
CA ILE A 73 10.46 -8.18 30.68
C ILE A 73 10.18 -8.60 32.14
N ALA A 74 10.04 -7.63 33.03
CA ALA A 74 9.81 -7.89 34.43
C ALA A 74 8.49 -8.61 34.70
N SER A 75 7.43 -8.26 34.00
CA SER A 75 6.10 -8.87 34.10
C SER A 75 6.05 -10.33 33.62
N ALA A 76 7.09 -10.85 32.94
CA ALA A 76 7.11 -12.24 32.48
C ALA A 76 6.96 -13.26 33.62
N SER A 77 7.41 -12.93 34.82
CA SER A 77 7.29 -13.77 36.00
C SER A 77 5.82 -14.01 36.41
N ASN A 78 4.92 -13.11 36.05
CA ASN A 78 3.50 -13.18 36.38
C ASN A 78 2.68 -13.93 35.31
N LEU A 79 3.28 -14.20 34.16
CA LEU A 79 2.61 -14.86 33.07
C LEU A 79 2.62 -16.38 33.25
N ASN A 80 1.45 -16.98 33.10
CA ASN A 80 1.22 -18.41 33.23
C ASN A 80 0.04 -18.89 32.35
N ALA A 81 -0.33 -20.16 32.49
CA ALA A 81 -1.41 -20.74 31.69
C ALA A 81 -2.76 -19.98 31.84
N ASN A 82 -3.04 -19.40 33.01
CA ASN A 82 -4.27 -18.64 33.25
C ASN A 82 -4.27 -17.29 32.51
N SER A 83 -3.13 -16.77 32.07
CA SER A 83 -3.05 -15.53 31.29
C SER A 83 -3.85 -15.63 29.99
N PHE A 84 -3.93 -16.79 29.37
CA PHE A 84 -4.70 -17.00 28.14
C PHE A 84 -6.23 -17.04 28.36
N ALA A 85 -6.65 -17.28 29.61
CA ALA A 85 -8.07 -17.21 30.03
C ALA A 85 -8.43 -15.86 30.68
N ASN A 86 -7.51 -14.89 30.70
CA ASN A 86 -7.73 -13.58 31.33
C ASN A 86 -8.85 -12.82 30.61
N VAL A 87 -9.94 -12.58 31.36
CA VAL A 87 -11.15 -11.93 30.84
C VAL A 87 -10.89 -10.46 30.48
N GLN A 88 -10.04 -9.77 31.27
CA GLN A 88 -9.71 -8.37 31.00
C GLN A 88 -8.88 -8.23 29.71
N ALA A 89 -7.83 -9.04 29.55
CA ALA A 89 -7.01 -9.06 28.32
C ALA A 89 -7.85 -9.38 27.07
N ARG A 90 -8.85 -10.27 27.22
CA ARG A 90 -9.80 -10.55 26.13
C ARG A 90 -10.63 -9.32 25.77
N ARG A 91 -11.20 -8.63 26.78
CA ARG A 91 -12.02 -7.42 26.57
C ARG A 91 -11.20 -6.30 25.94
N GLU A 92 -9.95 -6.11 26.34
CA GLU A 92 -9.07 -5.10 25.76
C GLU A 92 -8.73 -5.41 24.29
N LEU A 93 -8.48 -6.67 23.96
CA LEU A 93 -8.27 -7.08 22.56
C LEU A 93 -9.52 -6.87 21.69
N GLU A 94 -10.71 -7.20 22.23
CA GLU A 94 -11.99 -6.98 21.56
C GLU A 94 -12.25 -5.47 21.36
N ALA A 95 -12.00 -4.64 22.38
CA ALA A 95 -12.14 -3.19 22.31
C ALA A 95 -11.18 -2.58 21.28
N ALA A 96 -9.90 -2.97 21.27
CA ALA A 96 -8.94 -2.50 20.28
C ALA A 96 -9.33 -2.89 18.85
N THR A 97 -9.91 -4.08 18.68
CA THR A 97 -10.41 -4.52 17.37
C THR A 97 -11.61 -3.69 16.92
N ALA A 98 -12.55 -3.42 17.81
CA ALA A 98 -13.72 -2.58 17.53
C ALA A 98 -13.29 -1.15 17.18
N GLU A 99 -12.36 -0.58 17.93
CA GLU A 99 -11.80 0.74 17.67
C GLU A 99 -11.11 0.80 16.29
N ALA A 100 -10.33 -0.20 15.93
CA ALA A 100 -9.70 -0.27 14.61
C ALA A 100 -10.75 -0.29 13.48
N ILE A 101 -11.83 -1.05 13.63
CA ILE A 101 -12.94 -1.11 12.66
C ILE A 101 -13.65 0.26 12.56
N GLU A 102 -13.94 0.90 13.68
CA GLU A 102 -14.55 2.24 13.72
C GLU A 102 -13.69 3.29 13.00
N ARG A 103 -12.38 3.19 13.11
CA ARG A 103 -11.41 4.04 12.42
C ARG A 103 -11.19 3.68 10.94
N GLY A 104 -11.94 2.73 10.42
CA GLY A 104 -11.91 2.33 9.01
C GLY A 104 -10.82 1.32 8.66
N ALA A 105 -10.27 0.58 9.64
CA ALA A 105 -9.34 -0.50 9.37
C ALA A 105 -10.05 -1.69 8.70
N PHE A 106 -9.42 -2.24 7.68
CA PHE A 106 -9.86 -3.44 6.96
C PHE A 106 -8.73 -4.46 6.79
N GLY A 107 -7.57 -4.18 7.35
CA GLY A 107 -6.39 -5.05 7.28
C GLY A 107 -5.19 -4.45 8.03
N VAL A 108 -4.10 -5.23 8.09
CA VAL A 108 -2.86 -4.86 8.76
C VAL A 108 -1.67 -4.97 7.79
N PRO A 109 -0.57 -4.21 8.01
CA PRO A 109 -0.42 -3.18 9.02
C PRO A 109 -1.33 -1.97 8.75
N GLY A 110 -1.83 -1.34 9.81
CA GLY A 110 -2.63 -0.13 9.76
C GLY A 110 -1.99 0.97 10.61
N PHE A 111 -2.05 2.20 10.11
CA PHE A 111 -1.53 3.39 10.78
C PHE A 111 -2.65 4.40 10.92
N TRP A 112 -2.97 4.77 12.15
CA TRP A 112 -3.97 5.78 12.45
C TRP A 112 -3.33 7.04 13.01
N LEU A 113 -3.61 8.18 12.39
CA LEU A 113 -3.17 9.50 12.81
C LEU A 113 -4.39 10.34 13.21
N PRO A 114 -4.69 10.50 14.50
CA PRO A 114 -5.97 11.05 14.96
C PRO A 114 -6.15 12.54 14.66
N SER A 115 -5.06 13.31 14.57
CA SER A 115 -5.11 14.77 14.43
C SER A 115 -4.91 15.27 13.00
N VAL A 116 -4.74 14.36 12.02
CA VAL A 116 -4.58 14.75 10.61
C VAL A 116 -5.90 15.31 10.09
N GLN A 117 -5.85 16.54 9.56
CA GLN A 117 -6.95 17.15 8.83
C GLN A 117 -6.72 17.03 7.34
N TRP A 118 -7.71 16.59 6.60
CA TRP A 118 -7.60 16.34 5.17
C TRP A 118 -8.96 16.48 4.48
N ILE A 119 -8.93 16.62 3.17
CA ILE A 119 -10.14 16.67 2.33
C ILE A 119 -10.27 15.32 1.63
N ASP A 120 -11.42 14.68 1.75
CA ASP A 120 -11.68 13.41 1.11
C ASP A 120 -12.03 13.58 -0.39
N VAL A 121 -12.16 12.44 -1.10
CA VAL A 121 -12.48 12.44 -2.55
C VAL A 121 -13.84 13.06 -2.89
N ASN A 122 -14.70 13.31 -1.91
CA ASN A 122 -15.99 13.96 -2.08
C ASN A 122 -15.90 15.47 -1.76
N GLY A 123 -14.73 15.99 -1.40
CA GLY A 123 -14.51 17.37 -0.99
C GLY A 123 -14.89 17.67 0.47
N GLU A 124 -15.13 16.64 1.29
CA GLU A 124 -15.50 16.83 2.69
C GLU A 124 -14.28 16.90 3.60
N ALA A 125 -14.31 17.83 4.55
CA ALA A 125 -13.27 17.93 5.58
C ALA A 125 -13.38 16.79 6.58
N ARG A 126 -12.26 16.11 6.82
CA ARG A 126 -12.14 14.97 7.73
C ARG A 126 -11.04 15.22 8.76
N THR A 127 -11.22 14.62 9.93
CA THR A 127 -10.20 14.58 10.98
C THR A 127 -9.91 13.14 11.36
N GLY A 128 -8.60 12.84 11.48
CA GLY A 128 -8.12 11.48 11.65
C GLY A 128 -8.03 10.73 10.32
N ARG A 129 -6.91 10.01 10.12
CA ARG A 129 -6.66 9.31 8.87
C ARG A 129 -6.05 7.95 9.08
N TYR A 130 -6.57 6.97 8.35
CA TYR A 130 -6.08 5.60 8.33
C TYR A 130 -5.30 5.32 7.05
N PHE A 131 -4.08 4.79 7.20
CA PHE A 131 -3.25 4.28 6.11
C PHE A 131 -3.06 2.79 6.25
N TRP A 132 -3.12 2.07 5.15
CA TRP A 132 -2.96 0.62 5.13
C TRP A 132 -1.77 0.18 4.29
N GLY A 133 -0.95 -0.69 4.86
CA GLY A 133 0.18 -1.29 4.16
C GLY A 133 1.51 -0.57 4.45
N GLN A 134 2.58 -1.35 4.54
CA GLN A 134 3.94 -0.82 4.76
C GLN A 134 4.44 0.07 3.61
N ASP A 135 3.84 -0.05 2.45
CA ASP A 135 4.15 0.71 1.24
C ASP A 135 3.48 2.10 1.21
N ARG A 136 2.75 2.49 2.27
CA ARG A 136 2.20 3.85 2.50
C ARG A 136 2.95 4.63 3.57
N MET A 137 4.12 4.15 4.03
CA MET A 137 4.90 4.85 5.06
C MET A 137 5.27 6.27 4.68
N HIS A 138 5.51 6.58 3.41
CA HIS A 138 5.76 7.93 2.94
C HIS A 138 4.55 8.87 3.12
N PHE A 139 3.31 8.38 3.04
CA PHE A 139 2.12 9.16 3.37
C PHE A 139 1.97 9.37 4.87
N VAL A 140 2.34 8.38 5.68
CA VAL A 140 2.38 8.53 7.15
C VAL A 140 3.38 9.62 7.54
N GLU A 141 4.59 9.59 6.97
CA GLU A 141 5.60 10.62 7.21
C GLU A 141 5.13 12.01 6.76
N ALA A 142 4.52 12.11 5.56
CA ALA A 142 3.93 13.36 5.06
C ALA A 142 2.93 13.94 6.06
N SER A 143 2.07 13.09 6.60
CA SER A 143 1.06 13.49 7.57
C SER A 143 1.69 13.95 8.89
N LEU A 144 2.74 13.29 9.37
CA LEU A 144 3.46 13.69 10.58
C LEU A 144 4.15 15.06 10.42
N ILE A 145 4.77 15.29 9.26
CA ILE A 145 5.38 16.60 8.95
C ILE A 145 4.31 17.70 8.85
N SER A 146 3.17 17.39 8.24
CA SER A 146 2.04 18.32 8.17
C SER A 146 1.53 18.70 9.56
N LEU A 147 1.40 17.73 10.47
CA LEU A 147 1.02 18.00 11.87
C LEU A 147 2.06 18.87 12.59
N GLN A 148 3.34 18.65 12.35
CA GLN A 148 4.42 19.43 12.93
C GLN A 148 4.44 20.89 12.43
N SER A 149 4.16 21.09 11.15
CA SER A 149 4.17 22.41 10.50
C SER A 149 2.83 23.17 10.65
N GLY A 150 1.77 22.53 11.14
CA GLY A 150 0.42 23.09 11.19
C GLY A 150 -0.23 23.30 9.83
N SER A 151 0.33 22.68 8.77
CA SER A 151 -0.19 22.76 7.40
C SER A 151 -1.17 21.62 7.11
N GLN A 152 -2.09 21.83 6.17
CA GLN A 152 -2.88 20.73 5.62
C GLN A 152 -1.98 19.74 4.88
N TRP A 153 -2.34 18.46 4.93
CA TRP A 153 -1.65 17.44 4.16
C TRP A 153 -1.77 17.73 2.64
N SER A 154 -0.66 17.86 1.97
CA SER A 154 -0.60 18.27 0.57
C SER A 154 0.12 17.28 -0.35
N GLY A 155 0.43 16.06 0.12
CA GLY A 155 1.21 15.12 -0.68
C GLY A 155 2.63 15.62 -0.96
N VAL A 156 3.36 16.03 0.06
CA VAL A 156 4.60 16.79 -0.05
C VAL A 156 5.71 16.03 -0.78
N PRO A 157 6.36 16.62 -1.80
CA PRO A 157 7.41 16.01 -2.60
C PRO A 157 8.65 15.56 -1.84
N GLY A 158 8.99 16.23 -0.74
CA GLY A 158 10.18 15.95 0.06
C GLY A 158 10.24 14.53 0.63
N LEU A 159 9.10 13.85 0.70
CA LEU A 159 8.97 12.51 1.26
C LEU A 159 9.17 11.39 0.25
N ALA A 160 9.35 11.73 -0.98
CA ALA A 160 9.75 10.79 -2.01
C ALA A 160 11.07 10.05 -1.66
N SER A 161 11.85 10.51 -0.67
CA SER A 161 13.04 9.83 -0.16
C SER A 161 12.73 8.50 0.52
N LEU A 162 11.53 8.31 1.10
CA LEU A 162 11.10 7.03 1.67
C LEU A 162 10.66 6.01 0.61
N MET A 163 10.21 6.47 -0.54
CA MET A 163 9.96 5.56 -1.65
C MET A 163 11.29 5.04 -2.18
N PRO A 164 11.38 3.73 -2.48
CA PRO A 164 12.52 3.20 -3.19
C PRO A 164 12.63 3.87 -4.55
N ARG A 165 13.33 4.97 -4.61
CA ARG A 165 13.64 5.62 -5.88
C ARG A 165 14.67 4.83 -6.64
N CYS A 166 14.46 4.79 -7.94
CA CYS A 166 15.60 4.67 -8.82
C CYS A 166 16.58 5.75 -8.40
N ILE A 167 17.76 5.36 -8.02
CA ILE A 167 18.89 6.21 -7.71
C ILE A 167 19.10 7.13 -8.88
N PRO A 168 19.40 8.42 -8.68
CA PRO A 168 19.73 9.31 -9.77
C PRO A 168 21.00 8.79 -10.42
N TYR A 169 20.87 8.38 -11.63
CA TYR A 169 21.96 7.76 -12.36
C TYR A 169 22.58 8.71 -13.32
N SER A 170 23.31 9.63 -12.80
CA SER A 170 24.40 10.20 -13.57
C SER A 170 25.43 9.15 -14.02
N LYS A 171 25.38 7.92 -13.49
CA LYS A 171 26.43 6.92 -13.66
C LYS A 171 26.00 5.49 -13.94
N ALA A 172 24.72 5.18 -13.87
CA ALA A 172 24.21 3.84 -14.24
C ALA A 172 23.39 3.93 -15.52
N ALA A 173 23.92 4.57 -16.54
CA ALA A 173 23.39 4.40 -17.88
C ALA A 173 23.26 2.89 -18.12
N LEU A 174 22.10 2.44 -18.55
CA LEU A 174 21.94 1.08 -18.98
C LEU A 174 23.03 0.80 -20.00
N MET A 175 23.97 -0.10 -19.69
CA MET A 175 25.11 -0.44 -20.55
C MET A 175 24.67 -1.14 -21.84
N ARG A 176 23.43 -1.60 -21.88
CA ARG A 176 22.79 -2.27 -23.00
C ARG A 176 21.32 -1.86 -23.11
N LYS A 177 20.75 -2.04 -24.29
CA LYS A 177 19.31 -1.87 -24.47
C LYS A 177 18.52 -2.81 -23.57
N VAL A 178 17.57 -2.27 -22.83
CA VAL A 178 16.62 -3.01 -21.99
C VAL A 178 15.23 -2.72 -22.48
N LYS A 179 14.49 -3.80 -22.72
CA LYS A 179 13.08 -3.72 -23.13
C LYS A 179 12.19 -3.80 -21.90
N LEU A 180 11.31 -2.81 -21.73
CA LEU A 180 10.23 -2.77 -20.75
C LEU A 180 8.91 -2.96 -21.46
N GLU A 181 8.18 -4.01 -21.18
CA GLU A 181 6.82 -4.19 -21.68
C GLU A 181 5.84 -3.66 -20.66
N PHE A 182 5.04 -2.65 -21.04
CA PHE A 182 4.00 -2.05 -20.22
C PHE A 182 2.63 -2.60 -20.64
N TRP A 183 2.09 -3.47 -19.80
CA TRP A 183 0.80 -4.10 -20.00
C TRP A 183 -0.30 -3.24 -19.39
N TYR A 184 -1.33 -2.89 -20.15
CA TYR A 184 -2.36 -1.95 -19.69
C TYR A 184 -3.72 -2.20 -20.32
N ASP A 185 -4.75 -1.74 -19.60
CA ASP A 185 -6.11 -1.53 -20.10
C ASP A 185 -6.57 -0.13 -19.66
N PHE A 186 -7.22 0.60 -20.54
CA PHE A 186 -7.73 1.96 -20.28
C PHE A 186 -8.75 1.99 -19.13
N SER A 187 -9.43 0.88 -18.83
CA SER A 187 -10.35 0.78 -17.70
C SER A 187 -9.66 0.72 -16.33
N SER A 188 -8.34 0.57 -16.29
CA SER A 188 -7.61 0.46 -15.03
C SER A 188 -7.06 1.81 -14.55
N PRO A 189 -7.55 2.37 -13.43
CA PRO A 189 -7.03 3.61 -12.87
C PRO A 189 -5.55 3.50 -12.48
N TRP A 190 -5.12 2.33 -12.04
CA TRP A 190 -3.72 2.06 -11.70
C TRP A 190 -2.82 1.95 -12.94
N ALA A 191 -3.34 1.40 -14.04
CA ALA A 191 -2.61 1.41 -15.32
C ALA A 191 -2.42 2.85 -15.82
N PHE A 192 -3.42 3.71 -15.65
CA PHE A 192 -3.30 5.13 -15.96
C PHE A 192 -2.18 5.80 -15.15
N LEU A 193 -2.16 5.66 -13.82
CA LEU A 193 -1.07 6.18 -12.99
C LEU A 193 0.30 5.64 -13.41
N GLY A 194 0.39 4.33 -13.69
CA GLY A 194 1.62 3.71 -14.19
C GLY A 194 2.07 4.33 -15.52
N TYR A 195 1.14 4.55 -16.43
CA TYR A 195 1.39 5.19 -17.73
C TYR A 195 2.01 6.59 -17.57
N THR A 196 1.47 7.42 -16.67
CA THR A 196 1.99 8.79 -16.44
C THR A 196 3.45 8.80 -15.99
N GLN A 197 3.98 7.67 -15.47
CA GLN A 197 5.36 7.57 -15.01
C GLN A 197 6.34 7.04 -16.08
N LEU A 198 5.85 6.61 -17.25
CA LEU A 198 6.71 6.07 -18.31
C LEU A 198 7.68 7.12 -18.88
N ALA A 199 7.21 8.36 -19.06
CA ALA A 199 8.06 9.46 -19.53
C ALA A 199 9.18 9.75 -18.52
N ARG A 200 8.91 9.66 -17.21
CA ARG A 200 9.91 9.79 -16.16
C ARG A 200 10.95 8.68 -16.23
N LEU A 201 10.55 7.43 -16.43
CA LEU A 201 11.47 6.31 -16.63
C LEU A 201 12.34 6.52 -17.88
N GLN A 202 11.73 6.98 -18.98
CA GLN A 202 12.46 7.26 -20.22
C GLN A 202 13.50 8.36 -20.01
N ARG A 203 13.17 9.45 -19.28
CA ARG A 203 14.16 10.49 -18.92
C ARG A 203 15.30 9.94 -18.06
N THR A 204 14.97 9.08 -17.09
CA THR A 204 15.95 8.52 -16.16
C THR A 204 16.93 7.58 -16.85
N PHE A 205 16.45 6.69 -17.71
CA PHE A 205 17.27 5.62 -18.31
C PHE A 205 17.70 5.90 -19.75
N GLY A 206 17.16 6.97 -20.36
CA GLY A 206 17.56 7.44 -21.67
C GLY A 206 17.28 6.46 -22.81
N LYS A 207 18.07 6.58 -23.88
CA LYS A 207 17.90 5.84 -25.15
C LYS A 207 18.06 4.32 -25.04
N ASN A 208 18.64 3.85 -23.95
CA ASN A 208 18.83 2.41 -23.73
C ASN A 208 17.62 1.73 -23.08
N LEU A 209 16.59 2.50 -22.70
CA LEU A 209 15.29 1.96 -22.32
C LEU A 209 14.36 1.98 -23.53
N GLU A 210 13.89 0.82 -23.95
CA GLU A 210 12.84 0.64 -24.95
C GLU A 210 11.55 0.30 -24.24
N ILE A 211 10.54 1.19 -24.30
CA ILE A 211 9.22 0.94 -23.71
C ILE A 211 8.29 0.44 -24.81
N VAL A 212 7.76 -0.76 -24.61
CA VAL A 212 6.80 -1.39 -25.55
C VAL A 212 5.43 -1.44 -24.89
N MET A 213 4.47 -0.76 -25.52
CA MET A 213 3.09 -0.70 -25.08
C MET A 213 2.37 -2.02 -25.42
N LYS A 214 1.74 -2.64 -24.43
CA LYS A 214 1.04 -3.93 -24.55
C LYS A 214 -0.41 -3.80 -24.10
N PRO A 215 -1.31 -3.28 -24.94
CA PRO A 215 -2.73 -3.23 -24.61
C PRO A 215 -3.33 -4.62 -24.54
N PHE A 216 -4.14 -4.88 -23.52
CA PHE A 216 -4.84 -6.16 -23.35
C PHE A 216 -6.17 -5.97 -22.62
N LEU A 217 -7.08 -6.94 -22.72
CA LEU A 217 -8.39 -6.89 -22.06
C LEU A 217 -8.31 -7.39 -20.61
N LEU A 218 -8.34 -6.45 -19.66
CA LEU A 218 -8.26 -6.73 -18.23
C LEU A 218 -9.42 -7.60 -17.73
N GLY A 219 -10.65 -7.37 -18.24
CA GLY A 219 -11.82 -8.17 -17.87
C GLY A 219 -11.68 -9.64 -18.30
N ILE A 220 -11.03 -9.92 -19.45
CA ILE A 220 -10.73 -11.30 -19.86
C ILE A 220 -9.68 -11.90 -18.94
N LEU A 221 -8.62 -11.15 -18.61
CA LEU A 221 -7.61 -11.63 -17.66
C LEU A 221 -8.26 -12.05 -16.35
N PHE A 222 -9.11 -11.21 -15.76
CA PHE A 222 -9.79 -11.51 -14.51
C PHE A 222 -10.62 -12.80 -14.59
N ARG A 223 -11.36 -12.99 -15.69
CA ARG A 223 -12.13 -14.22 -15.93
C ARG A 223 -11.22 -15.45 -15.98
N GLU A 224 -10.12 -15.40 -16.73
CA GLU A 224 -9.24 -16.55 -16.94
C GLU A 224 -8.50 -16.96 -15.65
N ILE A 225 -8.16 -16.00 -14.78
CA ILE A 225 -7.50 -16.28 -13.50
C ILE A 225 -8.50 -16.49 -12.34
N GLY A 226 -9.80 -16.46 -12.60
CA GLY A 226 -10.83 -16.63 -11.57
C GLY A 226 -10.94 -15.45 -10.60
N ALA A 227 -10.45 -14.26 -10.98
CA ALA A 227 -10.58 -13.06 -10.17
C ALA A 227 -11.95 -12.37 -10.41
N PRO A 228 -12.47 -11.62 -9.43
CA PRO A 228 -13.68 -10.82 -9.63
C PRO A 228 -13.47 -9.79 -10.73
N ASN A 229 -14.47 -9.62 -11.62
CA ASN A 229 -14.38 -8.67 -12.72
C ASN A 229 -14.21 -7.20 -12.26
N MET A 230 -14.66 -6.90 -11.05
CA MET A 230 -14.47 -5.60 -10.40
C MET A 230 -13.88 -5.82 -8.99
N PRO A 231 -12.57 -5.97 -8.86
CA PRO A 231 -11.95 -6.29 -7.57
C PRO A 231 -12.26 -5.27 -6.47
N MET A 232 -12.42 -3.99 -6.82
CA MET A 232 -12.76 -2.93 -5.87
C MET A 232 -14.18 -3.11 -5.29
N LEU A 233 -15.15 -3.57 -6.07
CA LEU A 233 -16.51 -3.84 -5.60
C LEU A 233 -16.65 -5.20 -4.90
N ALA A 234 -15.76 -6.13 -5.20
CA ALA A 234 -15.73 -7.45 -4.56
C ALA A 234 -15.03 -7.44 -3.18
N THR A 235 -14.59 -6.27 -2.72
CA THR A 235 -13.97 -6.07 -1.42
C THR A 235 -14.96 -5.48 -0.42
N SER A 236 -14.55 -5.30 0.85
CA SER A 236 -15.43 -4.66 1.83
C SER A 236 -15.73 -3.20 1.43
N PRO A 237 -16.92 -2.66 1.78
CA PRO A 237 -17.26 -1.27 1.50
C PRO A 237 -16.20 -0.28 2.02
N THR A 238 -15.70 -0.50 3.22
CA THR A 238 -14.63 0.30 3.84
C THR A 238 -13.37 0.33 2.96
N LYS A 239 -12.94 -0.83 2.46
CA LYS A 239 -11.77 -0.90 1.58
C LYS A 239 -12.03 -0.26 0.21
N ALA A 240 -13.24 -0.35 -0.31
CA ALA A 240 -13.62 0.29 -1.58
C ALA A 240 -13.50 1.83 -1.48
N VAL A 241 -14.04 2.42 -0.41
CA VAL A 241 -13.91 3.87 -0.13
C VAL A 241 -12.44 4.26 0.04
N TRP A 242 -11.70 3.52 0.88
CA TRP A 242 -10.28 3.75 1.09
C TRP A 242 -9.48 3.70 -0.22
N SER A 243 -9.78 2.75 -1.12
CA SER A 243 -9.06 2.59 -2.38
C SER A 243 -9.20 3.79 -3.32
N ARG A 244 -10.36 4.47 -3.31
CA ARG A 244 -10.56 5.71 -4.07
C ARG A 244 -9.67 6.83 -3.54
N GLN A 245 -9.63 6.97 -2.23
CA GLN A 245 -8.79 7.97 -1.58
C GLN A 245 -7.30 7.66 -1.79
N ASP A 246 -6.88 6.41 -1.65
CA ASP A 246 -5.51 5.98 -1.91
C ASP A 246 -5.06 6.31 -3.34
N HIS A 247 -5.94 6.12 -4.32
CA HIS A 247 -5.65 6.50 -5.71
C HIS A 247 -5.47 8.02 -5.85
N ALA A 248 -6.29 8.83 -5.19
CA ALA A 248 -6.15 10.29 -5.19
C ALA A 248 -4.82 10.73 -4.53
N ASP A 249 -4.43 10.08 -3.44
CA ASP A 249 -3.15 10.34 -2.77
C ASP A 249 -1.96 10.03 -3.68
N TRP A 250 -2.00 8.90 -4.37
CA TRP A 250 -0.97 8.55 -5.34
C TRP A 250 -0.91 9.53 -6.51
N THR A 251 -2.05 10.03 -6.99
CA THR A 251 -2.11 11.06 -8.03
C THR A 251 -1.42 12.34 -7.57
N ALA A 252 -1.78 12.82 -6.38
CA ALA A 252 -1.16 14.00 -5.78
C ALA A 252 0.34 13.81 -5.54
N TYR A 253 0.74 12.65 -5.04
CA TYR A 253 2.14 12.29 -4.83
C TYR A 253 2.95 12.33 -6.13
N TRP A 254 2.47 11.68 -7.21
CA TRP A 254 3.17 11.67 -8.48
C TRP A 254 3.23 13.04 -9.15
N ASN A 255 2.20 13.88 -9.00
CA ASN A 255 2.23 15.27 -9.41
C ASN A 255 3.37 16.03 -8.71
N ALA A 256 3.45 15.88 -7.40
CA ALA A 256 4.48 16.52 -6.61
C ALA A 256 5.90 16.03 -6.98
N VAL A 257 6.07 14.72 -7.22
CA VAL A 257 7.34 14.14 -7.67
C VAL A 257 7.74 14.66 -9.04
N ASN A 258 6.80 14.69 -10.00
CA ASN A 258 7.07 15.19 -11.36
C ASN A 258 7.57 16.64 -11.34
N ILE A 259 6.92 17.51 -10.55
CA ILE A 259 7.35 18.92 -10.37
C ILE A 259 8.75 18.98 -9.76
N SER A 260 9.00 18.22 -8.68
CA SER A 260 10.29 18.25 -7.97
C SER A 260 11.47 17.74 -8.80
N GLU A 261 11.22 16.90 -9.78
CA GLU A 261 12.22 16.33 -10.68
C GLU A 261 12.37 17.11 -12.00
N GLY A 262 11.77 18.30 -12.10
CA GLY A 262 11.86 19.14 -13.30
C GLY A 262 11.09 18.56 -14.49
N GLY A 263 10.04 17.80 -14.22
CA GLY A 263 9.06 17.37 -15.22
C GLY A 263 8.23 18.55 -15.74
N SER A 264 7.32 18.28 -16.68
CA SER A 264 6.38 19.29 -17.17
C SER A 264 5.50 19.79 -16.01
N ASP A 265 5.06 21.05 -16.09
CA ASP A 265 4.07 21.63 -15.17
C ASP A 265 2.68 21.00 -15.35
N GLU A 266 2.52 20.11 -16.32
CA GLU A 266 1.29 19.36 -16.53
C GLU A 266 1.03 18.41 -15.37
N GLN A 267 -0.01 18.72 -14.64
CA GLN A 267 -0.48 17.84 -13.58
C GLN A 267 -1.23 16.64 -14.16
N ILE A 268 -1.07 15.51 -13.50
CA ILE A 268 -1.90 14.34 -13.76
C ILE A 268 -3.32 14.72 -13.36
N ALA A 269 -4.19 14.92 -14.36
CA ALA A 269 -5.62 15.07 -14.14
C ALA A 269 -6.27 13.68 -14.15
N PHE A 270 -6.96 13.32 -13.08
CA PHE A 270 -7.68 12.06 -12.98
C PHE A 270 -9.12 12.29 -12.55
N HIS A 271 -10.04 11.71 -13.31
CA HIS A 271 -11.46 11.71 -12.99
C HIS A 271 -12.00 10.28 -13.09
N TRP A 272 -12.84 9.90 -12.14
CA TRP A 272 -13.59 8.65 -12.26
C TRP A 272 -14.63 8.81 -13.35
N ALA A 273 -14.72 7.81 -14.24
CA ALA A 273 -15.78 7.78 -15.24
C ALA A 273 -17.14 7.62 -14.54
N ASP A 274 -18.18 8.30 -15.07
CA ASP A 274 -19.55 8.19 -14.56
C ASP A 274 -20.07 6.75 -14.63
N VAL A 275 -19.64 6.03 -15.65
CA VAL A 275 -19.92 4.59 -15.82
C VAL A 275 -18.62 3.82 -15.72
N PHE A 276 -18.48 3.05 -14.64
CA PHE A 276 -17.29 2.24 -14.39
C PHE A 276 -17.67 0.77 -14.11
N PRO A 277 -16.99 -0.23 -14.72
CA PRO A 277 -15.88 -0.11 -15.66
C PRO A 277 -16.34 0.30 -17.07
N ILE A 278 -15.48 1.03 -17.77
CA ILE A 278 -15.71 1.40 -19.18
C ILE A 278 -15.43 0.21 -20.09
N ARG A 279 -16.12 0.15 -21.24
CA ARG A 279 -15.87 -0.87 -22.26
C ARG A 279 -14.69 -0.45 -23.15
N THR A 280 -13.60 -1.17 -23.10
CA THR A 280 -12.34 -0.81 -23.77
C THR A 280 -11.98 -1.59 -25.04
N PRO A 281 -12.70 -2.63 -25.51
CA PRO A 281 -12.23 -3.42 -26.65
C PRO A 281 -11.93 -2.62 -27.92
N THR A 282 -12.75 -1.61 -28.24
CA THR A 282 -12.55 -0.78 -29.44
C THR A 282 -11.32 0.11 -29.28
N VAL A 283 -11.19 0.78 -28.14
CA VAL A 283 -10.06 1.67 -27.85
C VAL A 283 -8.73 0.89 -27.84
N LEU A 284 -8.73 -0.31 -27.27
CA LEU A 284 -7.55 -1.17 -27.27
C LEU A 284 -7.16 -1.65 -28.66
N ARG A 285 -8.13 -1.92 -29.56
CA ARG A 285 -7.85 -2.24 -30.97
C ARG A 285 -7.19 -1.08 -31.69
N VAL A 286 -7.67 0.15 -31.49
CA VAL A 286 -7.03 1.34 -32.05
C VAL A 286 -5.61 1.48 -31.54
N ALA A 287 -5.37 1.32 -30.25
CA ALA A 287 -4.04 1.39 -29.66
C ALA A 287 -3.05 0.33 -30.21
N ILE A 288 -3.56 -0.82 -30.67
CA ILE A 288 -2.73 -1.86 -31.31
C ILE A 288 -2.34 -1.44 -32.73
N VAL A 289 -3.28 -0.87 -33.48
CA VAL A 289 -3.07 -0.49 -34.90
C VAL A 289 -2.24 0.80 -34.99
N GLU A 290 -2.52 1.75 -34.11
CA GLU A 290 -1.89 3.08 -34.07
C GLU A 290 -1.34 3.42 -32.68
N PRO A 291 -0.20 2.84 -32.30
CA PRO A 291 0.36 3.06 -30.95
C PRO A 291 0.64 4.54 -30.63
N ALA A 292 0.89 5.38 -31.64
CA ALA A 292 1.12 6.82 -31.49
C ALA A 292 -0.11 7.58 -30.98
N THR A 293 -1.31 7.01 -31.10
CA THR A 293 -2.57 7.63 -30.62
C THR A 293 -2.83 7.38 -29.13
N VAL A 294 -2.10 6.50 -28.49
CA VAL A 294 -2.31 6.15 -27.07
C VAL A 294 -2.33 7.37 -26.16
N PRO A 295 -1.40 8.36 -26.28
CA PRO A 295 -1.46 9.57 -25.47
C PRO A 295 -2.74 10.36 -25.64
N LEU A 296 -3.20 10.53 -26.88
CA LEU A 296 -4.45 11.25 -27.20
C LEU A 296 -5.68 10.52 -26.66
N LEU A 297 -5.71 9.19 -26.77
CA LEU A 297 -6.80 8.37 -26.23
C LEU A 297 -6.87 8.45 -24.70
N CYS A 298 -5.72 8.43 -24.03
CA CYS A 298 -5.67 8.60 -22.57
C CYS A 298 -6.21 9.97 -22.16
N MET A 299 -5.83 11.05 -22.83
CA MET A 299 -6.32 12.41 -22.55
C MET A 299 -7.82 12.56 -22.82
N SER A 300 -8.30 12.08 -23.96
CA SER A 300 -9.73 12.16 -24.34
C SER A 300 -10.63 11.40 -23.37
N LEU A 301 -10.23 10.23 -22.89
CA LEU A 301 -11.00 9.46 -21.92
C LEU A 301 -11.06 10.15 -20.55
N ILE A 302 -10.08 10.98 -20.22
CA ILE A 302 -10.03 11.77 -18.98
C ILE A 302 -10.93 12.99 -19.09
N GLU A 303 -10.85 13.73 -20.21
CA GLU A 303 -11.55 15.02 -20.36
C GLU A 303 -13.06 14.86 -20.56
N THR A 304 -13.49 13.82 -21.23
CA THR A 304 -14.91 13.70 -21.64
C THR A 304 -15.74 12.79 -20.75
N GLY A 305 -15.11 11.91 -19.96
CA GLY A 305 -15.85 10.85 -19.24
C GLY A 305 -16.71 9.98 -20.18
N THR A 306 -16.60 10.23 -21.49
CA THR A 306 -17.48 9.67 -22.51
C THR A 306 -16.75 8.61 -23.29
N VAL A 307 -17.22 7.41 -23.21
CA VAL A 307 -16.86 6.34 -24.15
C VAL A 307 -17.61 6.61 -25.44
N CYS A 308 -16.90 6.89 -26.53
CA CYS A 308 -17.49 6.79 -27.86
C CYS A 308 -18.00 5.35 -28.04
N TYR A 309 -19.31 5.22 -28.26
CA TYR A 309 -20.00 3.97 -28.58
C TYR A 309 -19.59 3.44 -29.96
#